data_212ab014225af20421d11f7a870a6237
#
_entry.id   212ab014225af20421d11f7a870a6237
#
_cell.length_a   1.000
_cell.length_b   1.000
_cell.length_c   1.000
_cell.angle_alpha   90.00
_cell.angle_beta   90.00
_cell.angle_gamma   90.00
#
_symmetry.space_group_name_H-M   'P 1'
#
loop_
_entity.id
_entity.type
_entity.pdbx_description
1 polymer ?
#
loop_
_entity_poly.entity_id
_entity_poly.type
_entity_poly.pdbx_seq_one_letter_code
_entity_poly.pdbx_strand_id
1 'polypeptide(L)'
;MNSRTTHGKPARSAAASRRLGTQRLAFVRSWAEGLDLVDAWNRYLYVDGAGDGRRARGELKRLLDELGGIARANGRPELAVLLRRDPEAIVDTGPQPPSLEEFAALQPPDFYSEAELIELYQEQYGPAGQGAGQGGGRGAARRRQRLRERLIEAVKWLERVGAKDPAPGDAVEAWLDERLAARLAVVGIQRLEELVYWIRTKGYHWYRGVPKIGPEGAQRIVRWLREHEATLGALPYPALVPAARIDTAALTPPPRAGIVPLERFAPPSSLDGSQGLNRATTERCKVAAANDYEAIQAWLRLRVEGTHTWRAYRKEAERFLLWSVMERRKALSSLDGDDCVAYRDFLAAPGPEWVGPRNAQRWSEAWRPFEGPLAAASQNAAVTIVRGLCEWLVRRHYLDSNPWDDVPARAEAPSMPQLRALSQKQWELVQGWLAD
;
A
#
# COMPACT_ATOMS: atom_id res chain seq x y z
N MET A 1 12.22 7.83 -55.09
CA MET A 1 12.24 6.49 -54.46
C MET A 1 11.83 6.67 -53.01
N ASN A 2 10.54 6.44 -52.72
CA ASN A 2 9.95 6.64 -51.40
C ASN A 2 9.97 5.30 -50.64
N SER A 3 10.82 5.21 -49.61
CA SER A 3 10.83 4.06 -48.70
C SER A 3 9.80 4.32 -47.60
N ARG A 4 8.66 3.65 -47.66
CA ARG A 4 7.66 3.59 -46.59
C ARG A 4 8.19 2.67 -45.50
N THR A 5 8.56 3.25 -44.37
CA THR A 5 8.82 2.52 -43.12
C THR A 5 7.48 2.08 -42.55
N THR A 6 7.19 0.80 -42.65
CA THR A 6 6.04 0.16 -41.99
C THR A 6 6.33 0.06 -40.50
N HIS A 7 5.61 0.84 -39.68
CA HIS A 7 5.57 0.65 -38.24
C HIS A 7 4.90 -0.70 -37.93
N GLY A 8 5.71 -1.69 -37.61
CA GLY A 8 5.26 -2.95 -37.10
C GLY A 8 4.51 -2.71 -35.76
N LYS A 9 3.24 -3.09 -35.71
CA LYS A 9 2.47 -3.20 -34.49
C LYS A 9 3.26 -4.07 -33.52
N PRO A 10 3.48 -3.69 -32.23
CA PRO A 10 4.16 -4.55 -31.29
C PRO A 10 3.37 -5.86 -31.17
N ALA A 11 4.07 -6.97 -31.36
CA ALA A 11 3.53 -8.31 -31.16
C ALA A 11 2.87 -8.35 -29.78
N ARG A 12 1.59 -8.76 -29.72
CA ARG A 12 0.92 -9.07 -28.46
C ARG A 12 1.83 -10.05 -27.73
N SER A 13 2.46 -9.59 -26.65
CA SER A 13 3.12 -10.44 -25.66
C SER A 13 2.19 -11.63 -25.41
N ALA A 14 2.71 -12.84 -25.56
CA ALA A 14 2.00 -14.06 -25.20
C ALA A 14 1.42 -13.82 -23.82
N ALA A 15 0.07 -13.85 -23.71
CA ALA A 15 -0.63 -13.55 -22.47
C ALA A 15 -0.01 -14.41 -21.39
N ALA A 16 0.70 -13.78 -20.45
CA ALA A 16 1.30 -14.47 -19.33
C ALA A 16 0.20 -15.31 -18.70
N SER A 17 0.39 -16.64 -18.65
CA SER A 17 -0.59 -17.57 -18.10
C SER A 17 -0.92 -17.08 -16.70
N ARG A 18 -2.12 -16.52 -16.52
CA ARG A 18 -2.54 -15.96 -15.24
C ARG A 18 -2.65 -17.11 -14.27
N ARG A 19 -1.84 -17.10 -13.25
CA ARG A 19 -1.81 -18.14 -12.23
C ARG A 19 -3.09 -18.07 -11.41
N LEU A 20 -3.69 -19.24 -11.14
CA LEU A 20 -4.93 -19.34 -10.37
C LEU A 20 -4.61 -19.18 -8.89
N GLY A 21 -4.80 -17.97 -8.37
CA GLY A 21 -4.73 -17.69 -6.94
C GLY A 21 -5.97 -18.22 -6.20
N THR A 22 -5.80 -18.44 -4.89
CA THR A 22 -6.86 -18.91 -3.98
C THR A 22 -8.16 -18.11 -4.09
N GLN A 23 -8.11 -16.81 -4.30
CA GLN A 23 -9.30 -15.95 -4.43
C GLN A 23 -10.09 -16.22 -5.72
N ARG A 24 -9.41 -16.50 -6.82
CA ARG A 24 -10.08 -16.87 -8.09
C ARG A 24 -10.76 -18.22 -7.99
N LEU A 25 -10.12 -19.15 -7.32
CA LEU A 25 -10.72 -20.46 -7.03
C LEU A 25 -11.90 -20.34 -6.06
N ALA A 26 -11.78 -19.49 -5.03
CA ALA A 26 -12.87 -19.18 -4.10
C ALA A 26 -14.07 -18.52 -4.80
N PHE A 27 -13.82 -17.63 -5.78
CA PHE A 27 -14.88 -17.06 -6.63
C PHE A 27 -15.62 -18.15 -7.41
N VAL A 28 -14.90 -19.02 -8.11
CA VAL A 28 -15.51 -20.12 -8.88
C VAL A 28 -16.27 -21.09 -7.96
N ARG A 29 -15.70 -21.39 -6.78
CA ARG A 29 -16.35 -22.24 -5.79
C ARG A 29 -17.64 -21.63 -5.26
N SER A 30 -17.62 -20.37 -4.82
CA SER A 30 -18.81 -19.68 -4.28
C SER A 30 -19.93 -19.60 -5.31
N TRP A 31 -19.59 -19.32 -6.58
CA TRP A 31 -20.55 -19.38 -7.66
C TRP A 31 -21.09 -20.81 -7.85
N ALA A 32 -20.24 -21.84 -7.86
CA ALA A 32 -20.67 -23.23 -7.95
C ALA A 32 -21.55 -23.66 -6.76
N GLU A 33 -21.34 -23.11 -5.58
CA GLU A 33 -22.15 -23.29 -4.37
C GLU A 33 -23.49 -22.51 -4.43
N GLY A 34 -23.69 -21.63 -5.43
CA GLY A 34 -24.95 -20.94 -5.70
C GLY A 34 -25.01 -19.50 -5.21
N LEU A 35 -23.90 -18.90 -4.85
CA LEU A 35 -23.86 -17.47 -4.62
C LEU A 35 -24.09 -16.74 -5.94
N ASP A 36 -24.83 -15.61 -5.91
CA ASP A 36 -24.99 -14.77 -7.09
C ASP A 36 -23.63 -14.39 -7.67
N LEU A 37 -23.54 -14.36 -9.00
CA LEU A 37 -22.28 -14.18 -9.68
C LEU A 37 -21.66 -12.79 -9.40
N VAL A 38 -22.49 -11.76 -9.29
CA VAL A 38 -22.04 -10.39 -8.99
C VAL A 38 -21.60 -10.28 -7.53
N ASP A 39 -22.32 -10.95 -6.62
CA ASP A 39 -21.95 -11.00 -5.21
C ASP A 39 -20.66 -11.79 -4.99
N ALA A 40 -20.50 -12.92 -5.66
CA ALA A 40 -19.24 -13.69 -5.65
C ALA A 40 -18.08 -12.86 -6.22
N TRP A 41 -18.31 -12.16 -7.34
CA TRP A 41 -17.32 -11.23 -7.92
C TRP A 41 -16.93 -10.13 -6.93
N ASN A 42 -17.89 -9.43 -6.34
CA ASN A 42 -17.66 -8.34 -5.39
C ASN A 42 -16.90 -8.83 -4.15
N ARG A 43 -17.16 -10.06 -3.72
CA ARG A 43 -16.53 -10.63 -2.52
C ARG A 43 -15.08 -11.03 -2.74
N TYR A 44 -14.75 -11.61 -3.88
CA TYR A 44 -13.45 -12.26 -4.10
C TYR A 44 -12.55 -11.59 -5.14
N LEU A 45 -13.09 -10.94 -6.17
CA LEU A 45 -12.29 -10.44 -7.29
C LEU A 45 -12.37 -8.93 -7.50
N TYR A 46 -13.32 -8.27 -6.83
CA TYR A 46 -13.61 -6.89 -7.13
C TYR A 46 -12.66 -5.89 -6.44
N VAL A 47 -12.17 -4.89 -7.18
CA VAL A 47 -11.24 -3.87 -6.70
C VAL A 47 -11.80 -2.44 -6.80
N ASP A 48 -12.73 -2.16 -7.72
CA ASP A 48 -13.23 -0.80 -8.03
C ASP A 48 -14.73 -0.76 -8.41
N GLY A 49 -15.60 -0.04 -7.65
CA GLY A 49 -16.99 0.37 -7.96
C GLY A 49 -18.00 -0.81 -8.10
N ALA A 50 -19.27 -0.58 -8.45
CA ALA A 50 -20.30 -1.63 -8.54
C ALA A 50 -19.99 -2.69 -9.62
N GLY A 51 -20.17 -3.95 -9.28
CA GLY A 51 -19.87 -5.07 -10.16
C GLY A 51 -20.66 -5.05 -11.48
N ASP A 52 -19.96 -5.15 -12.60
CA ASP A 52 -20.57 -5.36 -13.92
C ASP A 52 -20.77 -6.87 -14.15
N GLY A 53 -22.03 -7.33 -14.16
CA GLY A 53 -22.38 -8.74 -14.38
C GLY A 53 -21.83 -9.31 -15.69
N ARG A 54 -21.69 -8.48 -16.74
CA ARG A 54 -21.08 -8.90 -18.01
C ARG A 54 -19.59 -9.24 -17.82
N ARG A 55 -18.90 -8.45 -17.02
CA ARG A 55 -17.49 -8.64 -16.72
C ARG A 55 -17.26 -9.86 -15.81
N ALA A 56 -18.12 -10.06 -14.82
CA ALA A 56 -18.09 -11.22 -13.94
C ALA A 56 -18.28 -12.53 -14.74
N ARG A 57 -19.24 -12.56 -15.69
CA ARG A 57 -19.44 -13.70 -16.60
C ARG A 57 -18.22 -13.96 -17.50
N GLY A 58 -17.62 -12.92 -18.05
CA GLY A 58 -16.42 -13.03 -18.88
C GLY A 58 -15.23 -13.62 -18.13
N GLU A 59 -15.01 -13.19 -16.90
CA GLU A 59 -13.93 -13.71 -16.05
C GLU A 59 -14.24 -15.16 -15.58
N LEU A 60 -15.49 -15.45 -15.19
CA LEU A 60 -15.89 -16.82 -14.85
C LEU A 60 -15.62 -17.78 -16.00
N LYS A 61 -16.06 -17.44 -17.22
CA LYS A 61 -15.83 -18.27 -18.40
C LYS A 61 -14.34 -18.51 -18.65
N ARG A 62 -13.52 -17.45 -18.49
CA ARG A 62 -12.08 -17.55 -18.66
C ARG A 62 -11.45 -18.45 -17.60
N LEU A 63 -11.85 -18.32 -16.34
CA LEU A 63 -11.36 -19.18 -15.24
C LEU A 63 -11.75 -20.63 -15.43
N LEU A 64 -12.98 -20.91 -15.89
CA LEU A 64 -13.42 -22.27 -16.18
C LEU A 64 -12.64 -22.90 -17.34
N ASP A 65 -12.30 -22.13 -18.39
CA ASP A 65 -11.45 -22.60 -19.48
C ASP A 65 -10.01 -22.89 -19.00
N GLU A 66 -9.44 -22.06 -18.13
CA GLU A 66 -8.12 -22.23 -17.55
C GLU A 66 -8.05 -23.45 -16.62
N LEU A 67 -9.07 -23.62 -15.76
CA LEU A 67 -9.26 -24.81 -14.92
C LEU A 67 -9.42 -26.09 -15.77
N GLY A 68 -10.12 -26.00 -16.89
CA GLY A 68 -10.22 -27.09 -17.86
C GLY A 68 -8.86 -27.47 -18.47
N GLY A 69 -7.97 -26.50 -18.68
CA GLY A 69 -6.58 -26.71 -19.08
C GLY A 69 -5.78 -27.49 -18.04
N ILE A 70 -5.87 -27.06 -16.78
CA ILE A 70 -5.21 -27.73 -15.64
C ILE A 70 -5.73 -29.17 -15.48
N ALA A 71 -7.04 -29.38 -15.60
CA ALA A 71 -7.63 -30.72 -15.50
C ALA A 71 -7.05 -31.66 -16.57
N ARG A 72 -6.96 -31.21 -17.82
CA ARG A 72 -6.36 -32.02 -18.92
C ARG A 72 -4.89 -32.32 -18.65
N ALA A 73 -4.12 -31.33 -18.24
CA ALA A 73 -2.68 -31.49 -17.94
C ALA A 73 -2.42 -32.48 -16.80
N ASN A 74 -3.39 -32.67 -15.90
CA ASN A 74 -3.32 -33.61 -14.77
C ASN A 74 -4.10 -34.92 -15.03
N GLY A 75 -4.38 -35.25 -16.28
CA GLY A 75 -4.97 -36.54 -16.67
C GLY A 75 -6.48 -36.71 -16.36
N ARG A 76 -7.19 -35.58 -16.12
CA ARG A 76 -8.64 -35.57 -15.82
C ARG A 76 -9.43 -34.80 -16.89
N PRO A 77 -9.41 -35.24 -18.17
CA PRO A 77 -10.12 -34.54 -19.26
C PRO A 77 -11.62 -34.47 -19.07
N GLU A 78 -12.21 -35.42 -18.33
CA GLU A 78 -13.66 -35.46 -18.01
C GLU A 78 -14.09 -34.22 -17.20
N LEU A 79 -13.21 -33.67 -16.33
CA LEU A 79 -13.47 -32.44 -15.59
C LEU A 79 -13.45 -31.24 -16.52
N ALA A 80 -12.58 -31.22 -17.52
CA ALA A 80 -12.54 -30.13 -18.51
C ALA A 80 -13.84 -30.07 -19.35
N VAL A 81 -14.44 -31.21 -19.63
CA VAL A 81 -15.76 -31.28 -20.31
C VAL A 81 -16.86 -30.76 -19.39
N LEU A 82 -16.80 -31.06 -18.09
CA LEU A 82 -17.75 -30.57 -17.10
C LEU A 82 -17.69 -29.04 -16.97
N LEU A 83 -16.49 -28.46 -16.88
CA LEU A 83 -16.26 -27.03 -16.72
C LEU A 83 -16.64 -26.20 -17.96
N ARG A 84 -16.70 -26.80 -19.15
CA ARG A 84 -17.12 -26.13 -20.39
C ARG A 84 -18.62 -26.04 -20.58
N ARG A 85 -19.40 -26.69 -19.72
CA ARG A 85 -20.87 -26.59 -19.81
C ARG A 85 -21.30 -25.19 -19.46
N ASP A 86 -22.43 -24.77 -20.06
CA ASP A 86 -22.98 -23.43 -19.80
C ASP A 86 -23.22 -23.26 -18.30
N PRO A 87 -22.59 -22.25 -17.68
CA PRO A 87 -22.73 -21.95 -16.27
C PRO A 87 -24.21 -21.75 -15.87
N GLU A 88 -24.99 -21.05 -16.70
CA GLU A 88 -26.40 -20.77 -16.42
C GLU A 88 -27.25 -22.02 -16.44
N ALA A 89 -26.89 -23.04 -17.24
CA ALA A 89 -27.56 -24.32 -17.24
C ALA A 89 -27.27 -25.20 -16.00
N ILE A 90 -26.21 -24.89 -15.26
CA ILE A 90 -25.81 -25.66 -14.07
C ILE A 90 -26.37 -25.02 -12.79
N VAL A 91 -26.33 -23.69 -12.72
CA VAL A 91 -26.75 -22.89 -11.58
C VAL A 91 -27.93 -22.03 -11.99
N ASP A 92 -29.11 -22.64 -12.05
CA ASP A 92 -30.34 -21.87 -12.22
C ASP A 92 -30.72 -21.25 -10.86
N THR A 93 -30.43 -19.96 -10.72
CA THR A 93 -30.81 -19.12 -9.57
C THR A 93 -32.20 -18.50 -9.79
N GLY A 94 -33.04 -19.07 -10.63
CA GLY A 94 -34.42 -18.65 -10.72
C GLY A 94 -35.08 -18.79 -9.33
N PRO A 95 -35.92 -17.84 -8.91
CA PRO A 95 -36.63 -17.95 -7.64
C PRO A 95 -37.35 -19.25 -7.60
N GLN A 96 -36.93 -20.18 -6.73
CA GLN A 96 -37.75 -21.37 -6.45
C GLN A 96 -39.05 -20.88 -5.85
N PRO A 97 -40.21 -21.35 -6.36
CA PRO A 97 -41.45 -21.02 -5.70
C PRO A 97 -41.36 -21.48 -4.23
N PRO A 98 -41.84 -20.67 -3.28
CA PRO A 98 -41.82 -21.03 -1.88
C PRO A 98 -42.53 -22.38 -1.69
N SER A 99 -42.19 -23.13 -0.66
CA SER A 99 -42.95 -24.32 -0.29
C SER A 99 -44.40 -23.94 0.04
N LEU A 100 -45.33 -24.87 -0.07
CA LEU A 100 -46.72 -24.61 0.26
C LEU A 100 -46.87 -24.07 1.72
N GLU A 101 -46.04 -24.59 2.64
CA GLU A 101 -45.98 -24.14 4.04
C GLU A 101 -45.46 -22.69 4.16
N GLU A 102 -44.40 -22.33 3.41
CA GLU A 102 -43.87 -20.95 3.38
C GLU A 102 -44.88 -19.99 2.70
N PHE A 103 -45.58 -20.46 1.67
CA PHE A 103 -46.63 -19.67 1.04
C PHE A 103 -47.82 -19.46 1.98
N ALA A 104 -48.24 -20.49 2.70
CA ALA A 104 -49.33 -20.42 3.71
C ALA A 104 -48.95 -19.45 4.85
N ALA A 105 -47.69 -19.44 5.28
CA ALA A 105 -47.20 -18.52 6.32
C ALA A 105 -47.19 -17.06 5.87
N LEU A 106 -47.20 -16.76 4.57
CA LEU A 106 -47.29 -15.39 4.02
C LEU A 106 -48.73 -14.89 3.88
N GLN A 107 -49.73 -15.79 4.04
CA GLN A 107 -51.16 -15.44 3.97
C GLN A 107 -51.70 -15.04 5.37
N PRO A 108 -52.80 -14.24 5.43
CA PRO A 108 -53.42 -13.94 6.71
C PRO A 108 -53.85 -15.22 7.43
N PRO A 109 -53.51 -15.37 8.73
CA PRO A 109 -53.85 -16.55 9.49
C PRO A 109 -55.39 -16.75 9.54
N ASP A 110 -55.87 -17.99 9.35
CA ASP A 110 -57.23 -18.44 9.38
C ASP A 110 -58.20 -17.84 8.33
N PHE A 111 -57.64 -17.17 7.29
CA PHE A 111 -58.47 -16.55 6.25
C PHE A 111 -58.81 -17.51 5.10
N TYR A 112 -57.93 -18.46 4.79
CA TYR A 112 -58.10 -19.46 3.71
C TYR A 112 -58.07 -20.87 4.29
N SER A 113 -58.97 -21.70 3.78
CA SER A 113 -58.87 -23.12 4.05
C SER A 113 -57.68 -23.77 3.32
N GLU A 114 -57.22 -24.93 3.79
CA GLU A 114 -56.10 -25.65 3.18
C GLU A 114 -56.32 -25.94 1.67
N ALA A 115 -57.57 -26.21 1.26
CA ALA A 115 -57.91 -26.39 -0.15
C ALA A 115 -57.77 -25.11 -0.97
N GLU A 116 -58.19 -23.96 -0.44
CA GLU A 116 -58.08 -22.65 -1.08
C GLU A 116 -56.63 -22.18 -1.16
N LEU A 117 -55.82 -22.46 -0.14
CA LEU A 117 -54.38 -22.22 -0.17
C LEU A 117 -53.67 -23.03 -1.25
N ILE A 118 -54.07 -24.25 -1.46
CA ILE A 118 -53.55 -25.11 -2.54
C ILE A 118 -53.97 -24.56 -3.91
N GLU A 119 -55.21 -24.10 -4.07
CA GLU A 119 -55.69 -23.48 -5.31
C GLU A 119 -54.97 -22.19 -5.63
N LEU A 120 -54.85 -21.27 -4.66
CA LEU A 120 -54.10 -20.00 -4.77
C LEU A 120 -52.61 -20.24 -5.11
N TYR A 121 -52.01 -21.22 -4.47
CA TYR A 121 -50.63 -21.60 -4.76
C TYR A 121 -50.50 -22.15 -6.20
N GLN A 122 -51.45 -22.97 -6.62
CA GLN A 122 -51.48 -23.53 -7.98
C GLN A 122 -51.74 -22.45 -9.04
N GLU A 123 -52.59 -21.45 -8.73
CA GLU A 123 -52.86 -20.35 -9.64
C GLU A 123 -51.63 -19.42 -9.80
N GLN A 124 -50.88 -19.19 -8.72
CA GLN A 124 -49.74 -18.31 -8.73
C GLN A 124 -48.42 -18.96 -9.21
N TYR A 125 -48.23 -20.26 -8.91
CA TYR A 125 -46.96 -20.98 -9.20
C TYR A 125 -47.17 -22.20 -10.09
N GLY A 126 -48.38 -22.44 -10.55
CA GLY A 126 -48.76 -23.61 -11.31
C GLY A 126 -49.12 -24.82 -10.41
N PRO A 127 -49.83 -25.81 -10.92
CA PRO A 127 -50.25 -26.96 -10.14
C PRO A 127 -49.05 -27.64 -9.47
N ALA A 128 -49.06 -27.64 -8.14
CA ALA A 128 -48.00 -28.26 -7.32
C ALA A 128 -47.87 -29.76 -7.68
N GLY A 129 -47.09 -30.05 -8.68
CA GLY A 129 -46.80 -31.42 -9.14
C GLY A 129 -47.33 -31.84 -10.51
N GLN A 130 -48.09 -31.03 -11.26
CA GLN A 130 -48.60 -31.41 -12.57
C GLN A 130 -48.17 -30.53 -13.76
N GLY A 131 -47.52 -29.40 -13.55
CA GLY A 131 -47.01 -28.51 -14.62
C GLY A 131 -45.65 -28.85 -15.19
N ALA A 132 -44.89 -29.71 -14.54
CA ALA A 132 -43.74 -30.41 -15.13
C ALA A 132 -44.19 -31.86 -15.31
N GLY A 133 -44.41 -32.31 -16.55
CA GLY A 133 -44.91 -33.66 -16.89
C GLY A 133 -44.34 -34.72 -15.97
N GLN A 134 -45.20 -35.58 -15.46
CA GLN A 134 -44.99 -36.61 -14.42
C GLN A 134 -43.73 -37.48 -14.65
N GLY A 135 -42.56 -36.96 -14.40
CA GLY A 135 -41.27 -37.63 -14.55
C GLY A 135 -40.12 -36.75 -14.97
N GLY A 136 -40.35 -35.62 -15.65
CA GLY A 136 -39.28 -34.77 -16.21
C GLY A 136 -38.67 -33.78 -15.21
N GLY A 137 -39.47 -33.13 -14.38
CA GLY A 137 -39.01 -32.03 -13.49
C GLY A 137 -38.15 -32.50 -12.32
N ARG A 138 -38.58 -33.53 -11.59
CA ARG A 138 -37.79 -34.13 -10.49
C ARG A 138 -36.51 -34.78 -11.00
N GLY A 139 -36.54 -35.42 -12.16
CA GLY A 139 -35.34 -35.97 -12.80
C GLY A 139 -34.38 -34.92 -13.28
N ALA A 140 -34.89 -33.80 -13.82
CA ALA A 140 -34.07 -32.67 -14.25
C ALA A 140 -33.45 -31.93 -13.05
N ALA A 141 -34.21 -31.69 -11.98
CA ALA A 141 -33.71 -31.09 -10.74
C ALA A 141 -32.62 -31.95 -10.07
N ARG A 142 -32.87 -33.27 -9.93
CA ARG A 142 -31.84 -34.21 -9.41
C ARG A 142 -30.62 -34.28 -10.32
N ARG A 143 -30.77 -34.19 -11.64
CA ARG A 143 -29.67 -34.19 -12.58
C ARG A 143 -28.84 -32.91 -12.47
N ARG A 144 -29.49 -31.75 -12.32
CA ARG A 144 -28.81 -30.44 -12.05
C ARG A 144 -28.08 -30.48 -10.73
N GLN A 145 -28.68 -30.95 -9.66
CA GLN A 145 -28.04 -31.06 -8.35
C GLN A 145 -26.80 -31.95 -8.39
N ARG A 146 -26.88 -33.15 -8.99
CA ARG A 146 -25.72 -34.04 -9.18
C ARG A 146 -24.62 -33.38 -10.02
N LEU A 147 -24.99 -32.63 -11.03
CA LEU A 147 -24.01 -31.89 -11.87
C LEU A 147 -23.32 -30.84 -11.07
N ARG A 148 -24.04 -30.08 -10.23
CA ARG A 148 -23.51 -29.07 -9.32
C ARG A 148 -22.58 -29.68 -8.27
N GLU A 149 -22.95 -30.76 -7.64
CA GLU A 149 -22.11 -31.48 -6.68
C GLU A 149 -20.80 -31.94 -7.34
N ARG A 150 -20.87 -32.50 -8.54
CA ARG A 150 -19.67 -32.87 -9.31
C ARG A 150 -18.81 -31.67 -9.69
N LEU A 151 -19.40 -30.50 -9.97
CA LEU A 151 -18.68 -29.26 -10.25
C LEU A 151 -17.96 -28.78 -9.00
N ILE A 152 -18.61 -28.80 -7.84
CA ILE A 152 -17.99 -28.41 -6.57
C ILE A 152 -16.82 -29.36 -6.23
N GLU A 153 -16.99 -30.65 -6.41
CA GLU A 153 -15.88 -31.62 -6.21
C GLU A 153 -14.72 -31.39 -7.19
N ALA A 154 -15.03 -31.09 -8.46
CA ALA A 154 -14.02 -30.77 -9.45
C ALA A 154 -13.23 -29.52 -9.07
N VAL A 155 -13.92 -28.46 -8.62
CA VAL A 155 -13.27 -27.21 -8.16
C VAL A 155 -12.42 -27.50 -6.94
N LYS A 156 -12.91 -28.24 -5.93
CA LYS A 156 -12.12 -28.63 -4.74
C LYS A 156 -10.89 -29.47 -5.09
N TRP A 157 -10.99 -30.33 -6.08
CA TRP A 157 -9.82 -31.09 -6.56
C TRP A 157 -8.82 -30.17 -7.26
N LEU A 158 -9.31 -29.27 -8.11
CA LEU A 158 -8.49 -28.30 -8.83
C LEU A 158 -7.82 -27.28 -7.90
N GLU A 159 -8.47 -26.91 -6.79
CA GLU A 159 -7.85 -26.09 -5.72
C GLU A 159 -6.59 -26.76 -5.18
N ARG A 160 -6.63 -28.07 -4.95
CA ARG A 160 -5.48 -28.81 -4.42
C ARG A 160 -4.34 -28.99 -5.43
N VAL A 161 -4.68 -29.10 -6.72
CA VAL A 161 -3.70 -29.41 -7.79
C VAL A 161 -3.20 -28.15 -8.49
N GLY A 162 -4.04 -27.14 -8.61
CA GLY A 162 -3.79 -25.93 -9.41
C GLY A 162 -3.46 -24.69 -8.60
N ALA A 163 -3.68 -24.69 -7.28
CA ALA A 163 -3.30 -23.57 -6.43
C ALA A 163 -1.79 -23.55 -6.27
N LYS A 164 -1.15 -22.54 -6.87
CA LYS A 164 0.24 -22.19 -6.60
C LYS A 164 0.26 -21.00 -5.68
N ASP A 165 1.12 -21.03 -4.68
CA ASP A 165 1.35 -19.84 -3.87
C ASP A 165 2.09 -18.78 -4.70
N PRO A 166 1.79 -17.48 -4.48
CA PRO A 166 2.50 -16.41 -5.15
C PRO A 166 3.96 -16.39 -4.72
N ALA A 167 4.85 -16.18 -5.68
CA ALA A 167 6.29 -15.99 -5.44
C ALA A 167 6.67 -14.50 -5.64
N PRO A 168 7.66 -13.97 -4.91
CA PRO A 168 8.08 -12.56 -5.01
C PRO A 168 8.37 -12.10 -6.44
N GLY A 169 9.02 -12.92 -7.25
CA GLY A 169 9.36 -12.63 -8.64
C GLY A 169 8.20 -12.76 -9.63
N ASP A 170 7.00 -13.15 -9.20
CA ASP A 170 5.84 -13.27 -10.10
C ASP A 170 5.36 -11.90 -10.57
N ALA A 171 4.89 -11.86 -11.83
CA ALA A 171 4.28 -10.66 -12.39
C ALA A 171 2.96 -10.32 -11.67
N VAL A 172 2.76 -9.04 -11.34
CA VAL A 172 1.54 -8.54 -10.68
C VAL A 172 0.28 -8.89 -11.47
N GLU A 173 0.34 -8.82 -12.82
CA GLU A 173 -0.75 -9.16 -13.71
C GLU A 173 -1.19 -10.63 -13.63
N ALA A 174 -0.33 -11.52 -13.13
CA ALA A 174 -0.66 -12.92 -12.93
C ALA A 174 -1.59 -13.14 -11.73
N TRP A 175 -1.63 -12.21 -10.77
CA TRP A 175 -2.32 -12.34 -9.50
C TRP A 175 -3.43 -11.32 -9.29
N LEU A 176 -3.26 -10.09 -9.80
CA LEU A 176 -4.21 -9.00 -9.65
C LEU A 176 -5.00 -8.75 -10.95
N ASP A 177 -6.08 -7.99 -10.85
CA ASP A 177 -6.89 -7.58 -12.01
C ASP A 177 -6.06 -6.78 -13.01
N GLU A 178 -6.33 -6.94 -14.31
CA GLU A 178 -5.60 -6.30 -15.41
C GLU A 178 -5.56 -4.77 -15.30
N ARG A 179 -6.67 -4.15 -14.90
CA ARG A 179 -6.73 -2.69 -14.71
C ARG A 179 -5.86 -2.24 -13.54
N LEU A 180 -5.85 -3.05 -12.47
CA LEU A 180 -5.04 -2.79 -11.30
C LEU A 180 -3.56 -2.97 -11.63
N ALA A 181 -3.21 -4.07 -12.30
CA ALA A 181 -1.85 -4.33 -12.74
C ALA A 181 -1.34 -3.21 -13.68
N ALA A 182 -2.17 -2.75 -14.62
CA ALA A 182 -1.84 -1.61 -15.49
C ALA A 182 -1.60 -0.31 -14.69
N ARG A 183 -2.36 -0.04 -13.64
CA ARG A 183 -2.16 1.14 -12.76
C ARG A 183 -0.86 1.05 -11.96
N LEU A 184 -0.53 -0.14 -11.46
CA LEU A 184 0.74 -0.40 -10.77
C LEU A 184 1.93 -0.28 -11.73
N ALA A 185 1.80 -0.75 -12.95
CA ALA A 185 2.83 -0.63 -13.97
C ALA A 185 3.18 0.83 -14.34
N VAL A 186 2.20 1.78 -14.27
CA VAL A 186 2.44 3.21 -14.48
C VAL A 186 3.47 3.78 -13.50
N VAL A 187 3.53 3.24 -12.29
CA VAL A 187 4.50 3.66 -11.25
C VAL A 187 5.71 2.73 -11.14
N GLY A 188 5.91 1.85 -12.15
CA GLY A 188 7.06 0.96 -12.23
C GLY A 188 6.91 -0.34 -11.45
N ILE A 189 5.72 -0.68 -10.96
CA ILE A 189 5.46 -1.92 -10.20
C ILE A 189 4.96 -2.99 -11.16
N GLN A 190 5.80 -3.96 -11.50
CA GLN A 190 5.49 -5.06 -12.40
C GLN A 190 5.52 -6.42 -11.70
N ARG A 191 6.25 -6.56 -10.58
CA ARG A 191 6.41 -7.79 -9.81
C ARG A 191 5.84 -7.65 -8.40
N LEU A 192 5.52 -8.79 -7.77
CA LEU A 192 4.99 -8.80 -6.40
C LEU A 192 6.01 -8.29 -5.38
N GLU A 193 7.29 -8.59 -5.54
CA GLU A 193 8.35 -8.06 -4.68
C GLU A 193 8.45 -6.53 -4.74
N GLU A 194 8.26 -5.94 -5.92
CA GLU A 194 8.25 -4.48 -6.10
C GLU A 194 7.03 -3.85 -5.42
N LEU A 195 5.87 -4.52 -5.48
CA LEU A 195 4.65 -4.09 -4.77
C LEU A 195 4.85 -4.15 -3.25
N VAL A 196 5.39 -5.24 -2.74
CA VAL A 196 5.70 -5.39 -1.31
C VAL A 196 6.71 -4.33 -0.86
N TYR A 197 7.78 -4.12 -1.63
CA TYR A 197 8.78 -3.09 -1.38
C TYR A 197 8.16 -1.68 -1.38
N TRP A 198 7.30 -1.39 -2.36
CA TRP A 198 6.59 -0.11 -2.45
C TRP A 198 5.73 0.15 -1.21
N ILE A 199 4.95 -0.85 -0.78
CA ILE A 199 4.10 -0.75 0.41
C ILE A 199 4.95 -0.56 1.67
N ARG A 200 6.05 -1.31 1.82
CA ARG A 200 6.98 -1.18 2.95
C ARG A 200 7.62 0.20 3.02
N THR A 201 7.96 0.76 1.86
CA THR A 201 8.62 2.07 1.74
C THR A 201 7.65 3.22 1.98
N LYS A 202 6.47 3.18 1.36
CA LYS A 202 5.45 4.26 1.42
C LYS A 202 4.53 4.15 2.63
N GLY A 203 4.45 2.99 3.29
CA GLY A 203 3.62 2.72 4.44
C GLY A 203 2.12 2.74 4.16
N TYR A 204 1.29 2.96 5.20
CA TYR A 204 -0.17 2.84 5.13
C TYR A 204 -0.83 3.57 3.94
N HIS A 205 -0.33 4.74 3.58
CA HIS A 205 -0.88 5.56 2.49
C HIS A 205 -0.22 5.31 1.13
N TRP A 206 0.43 4.17 0.94
CA TRP A 206 1.15 3.80 -0.28
C TRP A 206 0.36 4.00 -1.58
N TYR A 207 -0.96 3.79 -1.52
CA TYR A 207 -1.87 3.88 -2.66
C TYR A 207 -2.01 5.30 -3.22
N ARG A 208 -1.71 6.35 -2.44
CA ARG A 208 -1.75 7.75 -2.91
C ARG A 208 -0.75 8.02 -4.04
N GLY A 209 0.31 7.21 -4.13
CA GLY A 209 1.29 7.27 -5.21
C GLY A 209 0.87 6.49 -6.47
N VAL A 210 -0.26 5.77 -6.45
CA VAL A 210 -0.73 4.96 -7.58
C VAL A 210 -2.05 5.53 -8.11
N PRO A 211 -2.13 5.90 -9.42
CA PRO A 211 -3.33 6.51 -9.97
C PRO A 211 -4.57 5.63 -9.81
N LYS A 212 -5.69 6.24 -9.40
CA LYS A 212 -7.01 5.60 -9.31
C LYS A 212 -7.10 4.37 -8.38
N ILE A 213 -6.23 4.25 -7.37
CA ILE A 213 -6.38 3.28 -6.28
C ILE A 213 -6.85 4.05 -5.05
N GLY A 214 -8.03 3.70 -4.55
CA GLY A 214 -8.61 4.26 -3.32
C GLY A 214 -8.20 3.45 -2.07
N PRO A 215 -8.57 3.93 -0.87
CA PRO A 215 -8.24 3.27 0.39
C PRO A 215 -8.81 1.83 0.49
N GLU A 216 -10.02 1.59 -0.02
CA GLU A 216 -10.63 0.25 0.01
C GLU A 216 -9.89 -0.75 -0.89
N GLY A 217 -9.52 -0.32 -2.12
CA GLY A 217 -8.71 -1.13 -3.02
C GLY A 217 -7.35 -1.47 -2.42
N ALA A 218 -6.71 -0.48 -1.77
CA ALA A 218 -5.45 -0.67 -1.08
C ALA A 218 -5.56 -1.66 0.08
N GLN A 219 -6.62 -1.58 0.91
CA GLN A 219 -6.86 -2.52 2.01
C GLN A 219 -7.07 -3.96 1.54
N ARG A 220 -7.74 -4.16 0.38
CA ARG A 220 -7.90 -5.50 -0.21
C ARG A 220 -6.56 -6.09 -0.64
N ILE A 221 -5.71 -5.29 -1.28
CA ILE A 221 -4.36 -5.73 -1.66
C ILE A 221 -3.54 -6.09 -0.42
N VAL A 222 -3.56 -5.25 0.62
CA VAL A 222 -2.87 -5.52 1.88
C VAL A 222 -3.39 -6.80 2.54
N ARG A 223 -4.71 -7.03 2.54
CA ARG A 223 -5.31 -8.26 3.07
C ARG A 223 -4.82 -9.48 2.28
N TRP A 224 -4.85 -9.40 0.97
CA TRP A 224 -4.36 -10.47 0.10
C TRP A 224 -2.87 -10.78 0.33
N LEU A 225 -2.02 -9.75 0.46
CA LEU A 225 -0.60 -9.93 0.78
C LEU A 225 -0.40 -10.59 2.14
N ARG A 226 -1.23 -10.28 3.13
CA ARG A 226 -1.19 -10.92 4.46
C ARG A 226 -1.60 -12.39 4.43
N GLU A 227 -2.57 -12.75 3.59
CA GLU A 227 -2.95 -14.16 3.39
C GLU A 227 -1.81 -14.99 2.78
N HIS A 228 -0.87 -14.34 2.08
CA HIS A 228 0.30 -14.96 1.45
C HIS A 228 1.63 -14.55 2.10
N GLU A 229 1.60 -14.17 3.37
CA GLU A 229 2.77 -13.71 4.13
C GLU A 229 3.91 -14.74 4.17
N ALA A 230 3.57 -16.02 4.19
CA ALA A 230 4.55 -17.12 4.20
C ALA A 230 5.48 -17.11 2.97
N THR A 231 5.00 -16.66 1.81
CA THR A 231 5.76 -16.65 0.56
C THR A 231 6.24 -15.26 0.15
N LEU A 232 5.47 -14.22 0.45
CA LEU A 232 5.77 -12.82 0.06
C LEU A 232 6.44 -12.02 1.17
N GLY A 233 6.49 -12.56 2.39
CA GLY A 233 7.02 -11.91 3.58
C GLY A 233 6.06 -10.92 4.23
N ALA A 234 6.17 -10.78 5.55
CA ALA A 234 5.31 -9.94 6.38
C ALA A 234 5.41 -8.46 5.99
N LEU A 235 4.27 -7.77 6.02
CA LEU A 235 4.23 -6.32 5.96
C LEU A 235 4.51 -5.76 7.37
N PRO A 236 5.41 -4.76 7.51
CA PRO A 236 5.72 -4.18 8.81
C PRO A 236 4.52 -3.38 9.36
N TYR A 237 4.41 -3.32 10.68
CA TYR A 237 3.34 -2.60 11.37
C TYR A 237 3.05 -1.19 10.84
N PRO A 238 4.07 -0.36 10.51
CA PRO A 238 3.82 0.96 9.92
C PRO A 238 3.19 0.96 8.51
N ALA A 239 3.18 -0.17 7.82
CA ALA A 239 2.47 -0.30 6.55
C ALA A 239 0.98 -0.64 6.75
N LEU A 240 0.60 -1.11 7.94
CA LEU A 240 -0.75 -1.58 8.28
C LEU A 240 -1.59 -0.51 8.99
N VAL A 241 -0.95 0.49 9.62
CA VAL A 241 -1.61 1.49 10.48
C VAL A 241 -1.27 2.90 10.02
N PRO A 242 -2.22 3.86 10.06
CA PRO A 242 -1.93 5.27 9.80
C PRO A 242 -0.84 5.81 10.74
N ALA A 243 0.03 6.66 10.23
CA ALA A 243 1.16 7.22 11.01
C ALA A 243 0.72 7.88 12.33
N ALA A 244 -0.45 8.52 12.37
CA ALA A 244 -1.02 9.14 13.57
C ALA A 244 -1.46 8.13 14.66
N ARG A 245 -1.55 6.84 14.32
CA ARG A 245 -1.98 5.76 15.22
C ARG A 245 -0.86 4.76 15.51
N ILE A 246 0.36 5.03 15.03
CA ILE A 246 1.50 4.16 15.29
C ILE A 246 1.89 4.32 16.75
N ASP A 247 1.77 3.24 17.52
CA ASP A 247 2.38 3.14 18.83
C ASP A 247 3.90 2.90 18.64
N THR A 248 4.69 3.89 19.03
CA THR A 248 6.16 3.81 18.94
C THR A 248 6.74 2.72 19.85
N ALA A 249 6.05 2.38 20.92
CA ALA A 249 6.45 1.27 21.82
C ALA A 249 6.29 -0.10 21.16
N ALA A 250 5.37 -0.24 20.22
CA ALA A 250 5.15 -1.49 19.46
C ALA A 250 6.15 -1.68 18.31
N LEU A 251 7.00 -0.69 18.01
CA LEU A 251 8.03 -0.82 16.98
C LEU A 251 9.18 -1.69 17.52
N THR A 252 9.55 -2.69 16.74
CA THR A 252 10.74 -3.48 17.05
C THR A 252 11.97 -2.56 17.09
N PRO A 253 12.79 -2.58 18.12
CA PRO A 253 14.00 -1.79 18.17
C PRO A 253 14.86 -2.06 16.93
N PRO A 254 15.47 -1.05 16.31
CA PRO A 254 16.37 -1.25 15.19
C PRO A 254 17.61 -2.02 15.64
N PRO A 255 18.32 -2.70 14.74
CA PRO A 255 19.68 -3.12 15.01
C PRO A 255 20.48 -1.90 15.51
N ARG A 256 21.31 -2.07 16.52
CA ARG A 256 22.04 -0.98 17.21
C ARG A 256 22.99 -0.15 16.29
N ALA A 257 23.26 -0.61 15.10
CA ALA A 257 24.10 0.04 14.10
C ALA A 257 23.26 0.31 12.84
N GLY A 258 22.78 1.56 12.67
CA GLY A 258 22.07 1.93 11.45
C GLY A 258 21.54 3.36 11.49
N ILE A 259 21.36 3.95 10.30
CA ILE A 259 20.72 5.25 10.13
C ILE A 259 19.20 5.05 10.24
N VAL A 260 18.65 5.42 11.40
CA VAL A 260 17.24 5.21 11.75
C VAL A 260 16.63 6.51 12.27
N PRO A 261 15.30 6.67 12.25
CA PRO A 261 14.64 7.82 12.83
C PRO A 261 15.05 8.06 14.30
N LEU A 262 15.09 9.32 14.70
CA LEU A 262 15.56 9.75 16.02
C LEU A 262 14.86 9.01 17.18
N GLU A 263 13.57 8.69 17.03
CA GLU A 263 12.79 7.98 18.05
C GLU A 263 13.21 6.50 18.23
N ARG A 264 13.92 5.95 17.26
CA ARG A 264 14.45 4.58 17.29
C ARG A 264 15.96 4.56 17.48
N PHE A 265 16.59 5.74 17.46
CA PHE A 265 18.03 5.87 17.57
C PHE A 265 18.47 5.78 19.02
N ALA A 266 19.32 4.82 19.31
CA ALA A 266 19.96 4.66 20.60
C ALA A 266 21.47 4.65 20.40
N PRO A 267 22.16 5.80 20.59
CA PRO A 267 23.62 5.85 20.48
C PRO A 267 24.27 4.97 21.57
N PRO A 268 25.46 4.42 21.30
CA PRO A 268 26.25 3.79 22.36
C PRO A 268 26.52 4.79 23.49
N SER A 269 26.59 4.32 24.74
CA SER A 269 26.83 5.17 25.91
C SER A 269 28.12 6.02 25.82
N SER A 270 29.11 5.54 25.09
CA SER A 270 30.34 6.28 24.79
C SER A 270 30.16 7.43 23.79
N LEU A 271 29.04 7.48 23.04
CA LEU A 271 28.73 8.45 22.01
C LEU A 271 27.40 9.16 22.25
N ASP A 272 26.75 8.96 23.41
CA ASP A 272 25.46 9.55 23.75
C ASP A 272 25.56 11.00 24.24
N GLY A 273 26.78 11.49 24.50
CA GLY A 273 27.06 12.82 24.98
C GLY A 273 26.96 12.99 26.49
N SER A 274 26.73 11.92 27.26
CA SER A 274 26.78 11.98 28.73
C SER A 274 28.19 12.39 29.25
N GLN A 275 29.21 12.06 28.47
CA GLN A 275 30.63 12.35 28.72
C GLN A 275 31.26 13.17 27.59
N GLY A 276 30.48 14.08 26.97
CA GLY A 276 30.96 14.91 25.87
C GLY A 276 32.08 15.85 26.28
N LEU A 277 33.11 16.03 25.41
CA LEU A 277 34.31 16.85 25.72
C LEU A 277 34.00 18.33 25.85
N ASN A 278 32.98 18.82 25.18
CA ASN A 278 32.51 20.22 25.20
C ASN A 278 31.26 20.38 26.10
N ARG A 279 31.03 19.44 27.01
CA ARG A 279 29.93 19.53 27.99
C ARG A 279 30.35 20.47 29.15
N ALA A 280 29.44 21.39 29.44
CA ALA A 280 29.56 22.21 30.62
C ALA A 280 29.34 21.38 31.90
N THR A 281 29.86 21.87 33.04
CA THR A 281 29.68 21.20 34.33
C THR A 281 28.20 21.05 34.68
N THR A 282 27.83 19.91 35.22
CA THR A 282 26.42 19.54 35.53
C THR A 282 25.77 20.56 36.48
N GLU A 283 26.54 21.15 37.40
CA GLU A 283 26.05 22.12 38.39
C GLU A 283 25.51 23.42 37.77
N ARG A 284 26.01 23.80 36.58
CA ARG A 284 25.59 25.01 35.87
C ARG A 284 24.53 24.73 34.80
N CYS A 285 24.37 23.48 34.41
CA CYS A 285 23.47 23.10 33.36
C CYS A 285 22.00 23.40 33.72
N LYS A 286 21.33 24.18 32.85
CA LYS A 286 19.91 24.58 33.00
C LYS A 286 18.97 23.72 32.15
N VAL A 287 19.48 22.64 31.61
CA VAL A 287 18.67 21.67 30.83
C VAL A 287 18.65 20.35 31.58
N ALA A 288 17.45 19.84 31.88
CA ALA A 288 17.28 18.51 32.44
C ALA A 288 17.48 17.47 31.32
N ALA A 289 18.73 17.18 30.99
CA ALA A 289 19.10 16.25 29.93
C ALA A 289 20.37 15.50 30.34
N ALA A 290 20.28 14.17 30.38
CA ALA A 290 21.40 13.30 30.68
C ALA A 290 22.36 13.12 29.48
N ASN A 291 21.87 13.30 28.26
CA ASN A 291 22.58 13.03 27.01
C ASN A 291 22.15 14.01 25.90
N ASP A 292 22.87 13.97 24.76
CA ASP A 292 22.63 14.84 23.61
C ASP A 292 21.24 14.71 23.01
N TYR A 293 20.69 13.47 22.98
CA TYR A 293 19.33 13.23 22.50
C TYR A 293 18.29 13.96 23.36
N GLU A 294 18.37 13.84 24.68
CA GLU A 294 17.47 14.51 25.60
C GLU A 294 17.59 16.04 25.52
N ALA A 295 18.81 16.54 25.32
CA ALA A 295 19.06 17.98 25.13
C ALA A 295 18.39 18.50 23.84
N ILE A 296 18.47 17.77 22.74
CA ILE A 296 17.74 18.08 21.50
C ILE A 296 16.22 18.04 21.75
N GLN A 297 15.69 17.03 22.44
CA GLN A 297 14.27 16.97 22.77
C GLN A 297 13.82 18.17 23.61
N ALA A 298 14.62 18.60 24.58
CA ALA A 298 14.36 19.81 25.37
C ALA A 298 14.30 21.06 24.50
N TRP A 299 15.20 21.18 23.52
CA TRP A 299 15.19 22.30 22.56
C TRP A 299 13.97 22.28 21.63
N LEU A 300 13.55 21.11 21.15
CA LEU A 300 12.38 20.95 20.28
C LEU A 300 11.08 21.29 21.02
N ARG A 301 10.96 20.99 22.32
CA ARG A 301 9.79 21.35 23.15
C ARG A 301 9.51 22.85 23.25
N LEU A 302 10.46 23.72 22.88
CA LEU A 302 10.22 25.16 22.79
C LEU A 302 9.31 25.57 21.62
N ARG A 303 8.95 24.65 20.76
CA ARG A 303 8.15 24.89 19.55
C ARG A 303 6.89 24.04 19.58
N VAL A 304 5.83 24.56 18.97
CA VAL A 304 4.56 23.83 18.86
C VAL A 304 4.77 22.60 17.95
N GLU A 305 4.57 21.44 18.53
CA GLU A 305 4.72 20.17 17.82
C GLU A 305 3.78 20.09 16.59
N GLY A 306 4.26 19.46 15.53
CA GLY A 306 3.49 19.27 14.30
C GLY A 306 3.44 20.49 13.36
N THR A 307 3.99 21.65 13.74
CA THR A 307 4.13 22.81 12.85
C THR A 307 5.24 22.59 11.80
N HIS A 308 5.21 23.36 10.71
CA HIS A 308 6.28 23.31 9.70
C HIS A 308 7.64 23.66 10.29
N THR A 309 7.70 24.66 11.17
CA THR A 309 8.91 25.07 11.88
C THR A 309 9.46 23.92 12.72
N TRP A 310 8.61 23.31 13.56
CA TRP A 310 9.03 22.18 14.40
C TRP A 310 9.58 21.01 13.56
N ARG A 311 8.92 20.68 12.43
CA ARG A 311 9.38 19.61 11.54
C ARG A 311 10.73 19.92 10.90
N ALA A 312 10.96 21.17 10.47
CA ALA A 312 12.23 21.59 9.92
C ALA A 312 13.35 21.49 10.96
N TYR A 313 13.13 21.99 12.17
CA TYR A 313 14.10 21.98 13.27
C TYR A 313 14.43 20.56 13.70
N ARG A 314 13.39 19.72 13.86
CA ARG A 314 13.59 18.31 14.20
C ARG A 314 14.41 17.59 13.13
N LYS A 315 14.10 17.80 11.85
CA LYS A 315 14.81 17.16 10.74
C LYS A 315 16.30 17.51 10.74
N GLU A 316 16.65 18.77 10.92
CA GLU A 316 18.05 19.17 10.89
C GLU A 316 18.81 18.76 12.17
N ALA A 317 18.18 18.82 13.34
CA ALA A 317 18.77 18.28 14.57
C ALA A 317 18.99 16.76 14.50
N GLU A 318 18.05 16.04 13.90
CA GLU A 318 18.17 14.61 13.64
C GLU A 318 19.34 14.27 12.73
N ARG A 319 19.48 14.98 11.61
CA ARG A 319 20.59 14.83 10.67
C ARG A 319 21.93 15.04 11.35
N PHE A 320 22.03 16.11 12.15
CA PHE A 320 23.26 16.50 12.83
C PHE A 320 23.66 15.48 13.90
N LEU A 321 22.72 15.01 14.74
CA LEU A 321 23.00 13.99 15.75
C LEU A 321 23.37 12.64 15.12
N LEU A 322 22.61 12.20 14.12
CA LEU A 322 22.91 10.94 13.42
C LEU A 322 24.30 11.01 12.77
N TRP A 323 24.62 12.12 12.11
CA TRP A 323 25.90 12.31 11.46
C TRP A 323 27.06 12.32 12.46
N SER A 324 26.93 13.03 13.59
CA SER A 324 27.97 13.08 14.61
C SER A 324 28.33 11.68 15.13
N VAL A 325 27.31 10.84 15.39
CA VAL A 325 27.51 9.49 15.94
C VAL A 325 27.93 8.50 14.86
N MET A 326 27.30 8.54 13.68
CA MET A 326 27.50 7.50 12.66
C MET A 326 28.73 7.76 11.77
N GLU A 327 28.95 9.01 11.35
CA GLU A 327 30.08 9.39 10.48
C GLU A 327 31.31 9.80 11.28
N ARG A 328 31.14 10.69 12.23
CA ARG A 328 32.28 11.24 13.00
C ARG A 328 32.68 10.34 14.15
N ARG A 329 31.83 9.43 14.58
CA ARG A 329 32.04 8.59 15.77
C ARG A 329 32.34 9.44 17.03
N LYS A 330 31.69 10.61 17.09
CA LYS A 330 31.76 11.55 18.20
C LYS A 330 30.37 11.83 18.74
N ALA A 331 30.24 12.08 20.04
CA ALA A 331 29.01 12.65 20.59
C ALA A 331 28.83 14.07 20.01
N LEU A 332 27.58 14.56 19.88
CA LEU A 332 27.31 15.92 19.42
C LEU A 332 28.02 16.96 20.34
N SER A 333 27.99 16.73 21.65
CA SER A 333 28.67 17.53 22.65
C SER A 333 30.20 17.35 22.70
N SER A 334 30.80 16.67 21.74
CA SER A 334 32.25 16.54 21.53
C SER A 334 32.70 17.07 20.19
N LEU A 335 31.81 17.66 19.39
CA LEU A 335 32.14 18.24 18.09
C LEU A 335 32.92 19.54 18.26
N ASP A 336 33.84 19.75 17.34
CA ASP A 336 34.67 20.96 17.20
C ASP A 336 34.37 21.70 15.89
N GLY A 337 35.09 22.80 15.62
CA GLY A 337 34.93 23.63 14.43
C GLY A 337 35.20 22.86 13.13
N ASP A 338 36.21 21.98 13.12
CA ASP A 338 36.55 21.15 11.94
C ASP A 338 35.43 20.16 11.63
N ASP A 339 34.79 19.59 12.65
CA ASP A 339 33.63 18.74 12.49
C ASP A 339 32.45 19.52 11.88
N CYS A 340 32.25 20.77 12.30
CA CYS A 340 31.21 21.63 11.76
C CYS A 340 31.43 21.97 10.27
N VAL A 341 32.68 22.19 9.86
CA VAL A 341 33.03 22.33 8.44
C VAL A 341 32.77 21.06 7.67
N ALA A 342 33.17 19.90 8.21
CA ALA A 342 32.94 18.62 7.60
C ALA A 342 31.41 18.27 7.46
N TYR A 343 30.62 18.68 8.46
CA TYR A 343 29.14 18.52 8.35
C TYR A 343 28.55 19.36 7.22
N ARG A 344 28.98 20.60 7.09
CA ARG A 344 28.53 21.47 5.99
C ARG A 344 28.86 20.87 4.62
N ASP A 345 30.04 20.30 4.45
CA ASP A 345 30.43 19.66 3.20
C ASP A 345 29.69 18.36 2.96
N PHE A 346 29.41 17.58 4.01
CA PHE A 346 28.58 16.40 3.97
C PHE A 346 27.14 16.70 3.49
N LEU A 347 26.54 17.83 3.88
CA LEU A 347 25.20 18.21 3.39
C LEU A 347 25.15 18.40 1.86
N ALA A 348 26.27 18.75 1.22
CA ALA A 348 26.38 18.90 -0.23
C ALA A 348 26.45 17.55 -0.96
N ALA A 349 27.02 16.53 -0.32
CA ALA A 349 27.24 15.21 -0.92
C ALA A 349 27.12 14.09 0.14
N PRO A 350 25.94 13.84 0.69
CA PRO A 350 25.74 12.74 1.63
C PRO A 350 25.99 11.39 0.94
N GLY A 351 26.60 10.46 1.66
CA GLY A 351 26.87 9.11 1.17
C GLY A 351 25.57 8.37 0.77
N PRO A 352 25.66 7.36 -0.11
CA PRO A 352 24.48 6.64 -0.62
C PRO A 352 23.67 5.98 0.50
N GLU A 353 24.28 5.55 1.59
CA GLU A 353 23.63 4.97 2.77
C GLU A 353 22.75 5.98 3.53
N TRP A 354 22.98 7.28 3.34
CA TRP A 354 22.21 8.38 3.91
C TRP A 354 21.03 8.83 3.06
N VAL A 355 20.98 8.37 1.81
CA VAL A 355 19.97 8.78 0.83
C VAL A 355 18.92 7.69 0.67
N GLY A 356 17.66 8.04 0.84
CA GLY A 356 16.52 7.17 0.68
C GLY A 356 15.57 7.60 -0.44
N PRO A 357 14.62 6.76 -0.81
CA PRO A 357 13.63 7.10 -1.82
C PRO A 357 12.75 8.26 -1.34
N ARG A 358 12.36 9.13 -2.28
CA ARG A 358 11.46 10.25 -2.01
C ARG A 358 10.18 9.80 -1.33
N ASN A 359 9.74 10.55 -0.34
CA ASN A 359 8.52 10.28 0.42
C ASN A 359 8.50 8.88 1.06
N ALA A 360 9.66 8.32 1.43
CA ALA A 360 9.72 7.14 2.27
C ALA A 360 9.02 7.41 3.60
N GLN A 361 8.19 6.46 4.05
CA GLN A 361 7.57 6.60 5.36
C GLN A 361 8.64 6.52 6.46
N ARG A 362 8.52 7.40 7.47
CA ARG A 362 9.50 7.54 8.54
C ARG A 362 9.88 6.22 9.24
N TRP A 363 8.91 5.32 9.37
CA TRP A 363 9.09 4.04 10.06
C TRP A 363 9.46 2.87 9.13
N SER A 364 9.62 3.14 7.82
CA SER A 364 10.00 2.10 6.86
C SER A 364 11.50 1.79 6.94
N GLU A 365 11.90 0.59 6.55
CA GLU A 365 13.29 0.18 6.46
C GLU A 365 14.10 1.00 5.43
N ALA A 366 13.40 1.53 4.42
CA ALA A 366 13.99 2.35 3.37
C ALA A 366 14.13 3.83 3.77
N TRP A 367 13.65 4.24 4.96
CA TRP A 367 13.78 5.63 5.41
C TRP A 367 15.25 6.00 5.60
N ARG A 368 15.59 7.18 5.09
CA ARG A 368 16.90 7.83 5.31
C ARG A 368 16.67 9.33 5.55
N PRO A 369 17.60 10.01 6.22
CA PRO A 369 17.44 11.43 6.53
C PRO A 369 17.54 12.37 5.32
N PHE A 370 18.06 11.88 4.18
CA PHE A 370 18.18 12.63 2.94
C PHE A 370 17.41 11.94 1.80
N GLU A 371 16.91 12.75 0.86
CA GLU A 371 16.37 12.30 -0.43
C GLU A 371 17.35 12.55 -1.59
N GLY A 372 18.52 13.10 -1.28
CA GLY A 372 19.61 13.46 -2.18
C GLY A 372 20.45 14.59 -1.63
N PRO A 373 21.47 15.03 -2.36
CA PRO A 373 22.29 16.19 -2.05
C PRO A 373 21.44 17.43 -1.84
N LEU A 374 21.80 18.29 -0.87
CA LEU A 374 21.09 19.52 -0.60
C LEU A 374 21.59 20.66 -1.52
N ALA A 375 20.65 21.44 -2.07
CA ALA A 375 20.97 22.69 -2.73
C ALA A 375 21.57 23.71 -1.73
N ALA A 376 22.37 24.64 -2.21
CA ALA A 376 23.09 25.64 -1.36
C ALA A 376 22.18 26.38 -0.37
N ALA A 377 20.98 26.82 -0.81
CA ALA A 377 20.02 27.47 0.07
C ALA A 377 19.52 26.53 1.20
N SER A 378 19.32 25.23 0.90
CA SER A 378 18.93 24.23 1.89
C SER A 378 20.07 23.90 2.86
N GLN A 379 21.33 23.89 2.38
CA GLN A 379 22.52 23.74 3.22
C GLN A 379 22.62 24.88 4.22
N ASN A 380 22.48 26.13 3.74
CA ASN A 380 22.53 27.33 4.60
C ASN A 380 21.42 27.33 5.65
N ALA A 381 20.18 26.92 5.25
CA ALA A 381 19.07 26.79 6.19
C ALA A 381 19.34 25.71 7.25
N ALA A 382 19.89 24.56 6.86
CA ALA A 382 20.27 23.48 7.77
C ALA A 382 21.34 23.95 8.78
N VAL A 383 22.41 24.58 8.29
CA VAL A 383 23.48 25.12 9.12
C VAL A 383 22.96 26.20 10.10
N THR A 384 22.07 27.09 9.65
CA THR A 384 21.43 28.10 10.51
C THR A 384 20.65 27.46 11.66
N ILE A 385 19.92 26.38 11.39
CA ILE A 385 19.14 25.67 12.40
C ILE A 385 20.05 24.99 13.42
N VAL A 386 21.10 24.26 12.98
CA VAL A 386 22.01 23.56 13.91
C VAL A 386 22.90 24.53 14.70
N ARG A 387 23.32 25.64 14.10
CA ARG A 387 23.99 26.72 14.79
C ARG A 387 23.11 27.26 15.92
N GLY A 388 21.83 27.55 15.64
CA GLY A 388 20.85 27.98 16.64
C GLY A 388 20.59 26.95 17.74
N LEU A 389 20.68 25.64 17.45
CA LEU A 389 20.68 24.59 18.46
C LEU A 389 21.90 24.73 19.39
N CYS A 390 23.11 24.78 18.83
CA CYS A 390 24.34 24.89 19.62
C CYS A 390 24.39 26.20 20.45
N GLU A 391 23.99 27.36 19.89
CA GLU A 391 23.82 28.59 20.63
C GLU A 391 22.87 28.47 21.83
N TRP A 392 21.75 27.78 21.65
CA TRP A 392 20.80 27.53 22.74
C TRP A 392 21.41 26.62 23.81
N LEU A 393 22.13 25.55 23.39
CA LEU A 393 22.81 24.65 24.32
C LEU A 393 23.87 25.36 25.15
N VAL A 394 24.65 26.30 24.56
CA VAL A 394 25.61 27.15 25.28
C VAL A 394 24.90 28.10 26.24
N ARG A 395 23.86 28.81 25.80
CA ARG A 395 23.06 29.70 26.67
C ARG A 395 22.44 28.98 27.88
N ARG A 396 22.19 27.69 27.74
CA ARG A 396 21.65 26.84 28.79
C ARG A 396 22.73 26.11 29.60
N HIS A 397 24.00 26.39 29.32
CA HIS A 397 25.12 25.73 29.97
C HIS A 397 25.09 24.20 29.84
N TYR A 398 24.67 23.71 28.70
CA TYR A 398 24.79 22.29 28.31
C TYR A 398 26.12 22.09 27.58
N LEU A 399 26.50 23.01 26.69
CA LEU A 399 27.82 23.13 26.07
C LEU A 399 28.60 24.28 26.68
N ASP A 400 29.92 24.17 26.77
CA ASP A 400 30.80 25.23 27.18
C ASP A 400 31.01 26.27 26.08
N SER A 401 31.19 25.86 24.84
CA SER A 401 31.40 26.71 23.67
C SER A 401 30.57 26.25 22.47
N ASN A 402 30.33 27.17 21.53
CA ASN A 402 29.61 26.84 20.31
C ASN A 402 30.63 26.42 19.22
N PRO A 403 30.63 25.18 18.76
CA PRO A 403 31.58 24.69 17.76
C PRO A 403 31.42 25.37 16.38
N TRP A 404 30.39 26.19 16.19
CA TRP A 404 30.15 26.93 14.96
C TRP A 404 30.74 28.37 14.99
N ASP A 405 31.27 28.83 16.09
CA ASP A 405 31.67 30.23 16.19
C ASP A 405 32.81 30.60 15.22
N ASP A 406 33.74 29.70 15.01
CA ASP A 406 34.88 29.89 14.09
C ASP A 406 34.59 29.41 12.65
N VAL A 407 33.37 28.89 12.36
CA VAL A 407 33.03 28.42 11.04
C VAL A 407 32.45 29.54 10.19
N PRO A 408 33.15 30.00 9.14
CA PRO A 408 32.67 31.09 8.31
C PRO A 408 31.35 30.72 7.60
N ALA A 409 30.43 31.68 7.52
CA ALA A 409 29.25 31.54 6.71
C ALA A 409 29.67 31.31 5.25
N ARG A 410 29.08 30.33 4.58
CA ARG A 410 29.33 30.13 3.14
C ARG A 410 28.82 31.37 2.41
N ALA A 411 29.71 32.02 1.62
CA ALA A 411 29.27 33.12 0.78
C ALA A 411 28.12 32.68 -0.11
N GLU A 412 26.97 33.32 0.02
CA GLU A 412 25.88 33.11 -0.93
C GLU A 412 26.40 33.55 -2.31
N ALA A 413 26.37 32.65 -3.28
CA ALA A 413 26.48 33.10 -4.66
C ALA A 413 25.38 34.15 -4.87
N PRO A 414 25.73 35.33 -5.45
CA PRO A 414 24.76 36.38 -5.62
C PRO A 414 23.56 35.83 -6.35
N SER A 415 22.44 35.65 -5.62
CA SER A 415 21.18 35.28 -6.24
C SER A 415 20.80 36.47 -7.11
N MET A 416 20.88 36.28 -8.44
CA MET A 416 20.17 37.19 -9.33
C MET A 416 18.74 37.28 -8.83
N PRO A 417 18.20 38.45 -8.54
CA PRO A 417 16.81 38.58 -8.16
C PRO A 417 16.01 37.89 -9.27
N GLN A 418 15.33 36.81 -8.92
CA GLN A 418 14.35 36.21 -9.82
C GLN A 418 13.30 37.31 -10.00
N LEU A 419 13.42 38.08 -11.05
CA LEU A 419 12.35 38.90 -11.58
C LEU A 419 11.20 37.91 -11.80
N ARG A 420 10.21 37.95 -10.88
CA ARG A 420 8.94 37.25 -11.10
C ARG A 420 8.33 37.87 -12.35
N ALA A 421 8.64 37.32 -13.50
CA ALA A 421 7.99 37.68 -14.73
C ALA A 421 6.49 37.49 -14.48
N LEU A 422 5.73 38.55 -14.68
CA LEU A 422 4.27 38.47 -14.63
C LEU A 422 3.85 37.45 -15.69
N SER A 423 2.96 36.54 -15.34
CA SER A 423 2.34 35.68 -16.36
C SER A 423 1.64 36.55 -17.40
N GLN A 424 1.50 36.04 -18.63
CA GLN A 424 0.86 36.82 -19.71
C GLN A 424 -0.52 37.36 -19.31
N LYS A 425 -1.31 36.60 -18.57
CA LYS A 425 -2.59 37.05 -17.99
C LYS A 425 -2.45 38.21 -16.99
N GLN A 426 -1.42 38.17 -16.15
CA GLN A 426 -1.15 39.27 -15.20
C GLN A 426 -0.66 40.53 -15.93
N TRP A 427 0.11 40.34 -16.99
CA TRP A 427 0.58 41.43 -17.84
C TRP A 427 -0.56 42.10 -18.60
N GLU A 428 -1.48 41.34 -19.17
CA GLU A 428 -2.71 41.83 -19.84
C GLU A 428 -3.62 42.60 -18.87
N LEU A 429 -3.74 42.14 -17.61
CA LEU A 429 -4.47 42.85 -16.55
C LEU A 429 -3.82 44.20 -16.22
N VAL A 430 -2.48 44.25 -16.10
CA VAL A 430 -1.74 45.49 -15.88
C VAL A 430 -1.86 46.45 -17.04
N GLN A 431 -1.81 45.96 -18.29
CA GLN A 431 -2.00 46.77 -19.48
C GLN A 431 -3.44 47.33 -19.58
N GLY A 432 -4.45 46.54 -19.22
CA GLY A 432 -5.84 47.01 -19.16
C GLY A 432 -6.03 48.13 -18.13
N TRP A 433 -5.33 48.05 -16.99
CA TRP A 433 -5.40 49.06 -15.91
C TRP A 433 -4.67 50.36 -16.26
N LEU A 434 -3.68 50.31 -17.14
CA LEU A 434 -2.94 51.51 -17.61
C LEU A 434 -3.60 52.18 -18.80
N ALA A 435 -4.61 51.56 -19.42
CA ALA A 435 -5.33 52.09 -20.57
C ALA A 435 -6.65 52.81 -20.19
N ASP A 436 -7.11 52.70 -18.97
CA ASP A 436 -8.20 53.44 -18.31
C ASP A 436 -7.63 54.65 -17.50
#